data_430e7a81ae30777de8b78156380ccec2
#
_entry.id   430e7a81ae30777de8b78156380ccec2
#
_cell.length_a   1.000
_cell.length_b   1.000
_cell.length_c   1.000
_cell.angle_alpha   90.00
_cell.angle_beta   90.00
_cell.angle_gamma   90.00
#
_symmetry.space_group_name_H-M   'P 1'
#
loop_
_entity.id
_entity.type
_entity.pdbx_description
1 polymer ?
#
loop_
_entity_poly.entity_id
_entity_poly.type
_entity_poly.pdbx_seq_one_letter_code
_entity_poly.pdbx_strand_id
1 'polypeptide(L)'
;MAVQSLYRRYRPRRFDELRGQDHVVRALRNAVVNHREGQAYLFSGPRGTGKTSTARILAKVLNCEEPENGEPCGICNSCAAIDSGNSYDVLELDAASNNGVESIRDLIERSSLGNPGRHRVFILDEVHMLSKPAEAALLKTLEEPLPHVVFVLATTDPQKVSETIRSRTQHLQFHLLPISDLESHVRYVIKDANLKVSEDAIQHVLHQGGGSARDTLSALELVAAAGGEVDAQQSATDFVEALINKDASLALSSTARAIQHGADPRSLTEDVVRALRECFLSAIAPELVQLPDGQRELVADQARRLGTPRTVRAIEVLGEVLIEMRHAPDARLLLEVALVKLMSSTEANDLGPIIARLERLESAGPRDSSVPAPRPAPVNPATGKVQVGGKAKTASLPRDPSAPVERPAGATEQVKSAAQPATDAQVLHLWPTVLAGLRPPLLRALFSAVSAQDFDGTTLHLRAPNAAHLEKVNEKVDSVQEQLTAAAGRPITIEITVSEVAERTPSRGSPQIGRAHV
;
A
#
# COMPACT_ATOMS: atom_id res chain seq x y z
N MET A 1 -14.06 1.70 -37.76
CA MET A 1 -12.72 1.98 -37.24
C MET A 1 -12.76 1.74 -35.73
N ALA A 2 -11.82 1.00 -35.17
CA ALA A 2 -11.76 0.83 -33.71
C ALA A 2 -11.49 2.19 -33.06
N VAL A 3 -12.33 2.57 -32.09
CA VAL A 3 -12.17 3.83 -31.36
C VAL A 3 -10.93 3.69 -30.50
N GLN A 4 -9.90 4.48 -30.78
CA GLN A 4 -8.67 4.48 -30.00
C GLN A 4 -8.93 5.14 -28.65
N SER A 5 -8.45 4.51 -27.55
CA SER A 5 -8.62 5.05 -26.21
C SER A 5 -8.03 6.47 -26.05
N LEU A 6 -8.68 7.29 -25.22
CA LEU A 6 -8.30 8.69 -25.02
C LEU A 6 -6.83 8.85 -24.62
N TYR A 7 -6.32 8.04 -23.68
CA TYR A 7 -4.93 8.13 -23.24
C TYR A 7 -3.91 7.80 -24.35
N ARG A 8 -4.30 7.05 -25.42
CA ARG A 8 -3.47 6.79 -26.60
C ARG A 8 -3.58 7.91 -27.61
N ARG A 9 -4.80 8.40 -27.88
CA ARG A 9 -5.08 9.47 -28.84
C ARG A 9 -4.39 10.78 -28.41
N TYR A 10 -4.42 11.13 -27.12
CA TYR A 10 -3.84 12.35 -26.55
C TYR A 10 -2.45 12.12 -25.95
N ARG A 11 -1.75 11.08 -26.37
CA ARG A 11 -0.35 10.85 -25.96
C ARG A 11 0.53 11.94 -26.58
N PRO A 12 1.35 12.66 -25.76
CA PRO A 12 2.21 13.70 -26.26
C PRO A 12 3.20 13.16 -27.31
N ARG A 13 3.37 13.92 -28.41
CA ARG A 13 4.21 13.59 -29.55
C ARG A 13 5.41 14.52 -29.68
N ARG A 14 5.42 15.63 -28.94
CA ARG A 14 6.45 16.66 -28.88
C ARG A 14 6.74 17.00 -27.42
N PHE A 15 7.91 17.55 -27.12
CA PHE A 15 8.24 17.98 -25.78
C PHE A 15 7.37 19.14 -25.27
N ASP A 16 6.93 20.03 -26.15
CA ASP A 16 6.04 21.15 -25.82
C ASP A 16 4.62 20.70 -25.41
N GLU A 17 4.21 19.49 -25.79
CA GLU A 17 2.95 18.87 -25.38
C GLU A 17 3.05 18.18 -24.03
N LEU A 18 4.27 17.97 -23.50
CA LEU A 18 4.50 17.28 -22.24
C LEU A 18 4.26 18.23 -21.06
N ARG A 19 3.22 17.98 -20.27
CA ARG A 19 2.80 18.85 -19.18
C ARG A 19 3.46 18.46 -17.86
N GLY A 20 3.75 19.46 -17.01
CA GLY A 20 4.22 19.28 -15.63
C GLY A 20 5.62 18.64 -15.49
N GLN A 21 6.39 18.53 -16.60
CA GLN A 21 7.73 17.93 -16.60
C GLN A 21 8.80 18.90 -17.16
N ASP A 22 8.66 20.18 -16.90
CA ASP A 22 9.51 21.23 -17.51
C ASP A 22 11.01 21.02 -17.29
N HIS A 23 11.39 20.49 -16.12
CA HIS A 23 12.78 20.19 -15.80
C HIS A 23 13.36 19.08 -16.68
N VAL A 24 12.58 18.01 -16.96
CA VAL A 24 12.98 16.91 -17.85
C VAL A 24 13.05 17.39 -19.29
N VAL A 25 12.01 18.09 -19.74
CA VAL A 25 11.96 18.70 -21.10
C VAL A 25 13.16 19.59 -21.35
N ARG A 26 13.45 20.49 -20.41
CA ARG A 26 14.58 21.41 -20.52
C ARG A 26 15.93 20.69 -20.59
N ALA A 27 16.11 19.66 -19.75
CA ALA A 27 17.34 18.87 -19.73
C ALA A 27 17.55 18.13 -21.08
N LEU A 28 16.53 17.42 -21.57
CA LEU A 28 16.60 16.65 -22.81
C LEU A 28 16.75 17.56 -24.05
N ARG A 29 15.97 18.64 -24.11
CA ARG A 29 16.05 19.61 -25.21
C ARG A 29 17.43 20.26 -25.30
N ASN A 30 17.99 20.68 -24.16
CA ASN A 30 19.35 21.24 -24.10
C ASN A 30 20.43 20.23 -24.51
N ALA A 31 20.28 18.96 -24.13
CA ALA A 31 21.21 17.91 -24.52
C ALA A 31 21.23 17.75 -26.04
N VAL A 32 20.05 17.65 -26.67
CA VAL A 32 19.93 17.46 -28.13
C VAL A 32 20.40 18.71 -28.92
N VAL A 33 20.00 19.92 -28.51
CA VAL A 33 20.38 21.15 -29.20
C VAL A 33 21.91 21.37 -29.18
N ASN A 34 22.57 20.95 -28.10
CA ASN A 34 24.02 21.10 -27.94
C ASN A 34 24.82 19.86 -28.42
N HIS A 35 24.19 18.87 -29.01
CA HIS A 35 24.81 17.59 -29.41
C HIS A 35 25.60 16.93 -28.26
N ARG A 36 24.97 16.91 -27.07
CA ARG A 36 25.49 16.32 -25.82
C ARG A 36 24.52 15.32 -25.22
N GLU A 37 23.78 14.66 -26.09
CA GLU A 37 22.88 13.58 -25.70
C GLU A 37 23.63 12.45 -25.00
N GLY A 38 23.07 12.00 -23.90
CA GLY A 38 23.59 10.85 -23.16
C GLY A 38 23.30 9.55 -23.88
N GLN A 39 24.16 8.57 -23.75
CA GLN A 39 23.95 7.24 -24.32
C GLN A 39 23.06 6.34 -23.44
N ALA A 40 22.83 6.71 -22.18
CA ALA A 40 21.96 5.97 -21.28
C ALA A 40 21.20 6.92 -20.32
N TYR A 41 19.88 6.80 -20.32
CA TYR A 41 18.97 7.55 -19.45
C TYR A 41 18.18 6.61 -18.55
N LEU A 42 17.94 7.02 -17.31
CA LEU A 42 16.99 6.37 -16.40
C LEU A 42 15.85 7.32 -16.09
N PHE A 43 14.65 7.01 -16.61
CA PHE A 43 13.44 7.75 -16.33
C PHE A 43 12.69 7.09 -15.18
N SER A 44 12.64 7.73 -14.03
CA SER A 44 11.95 7.21 -12.86
C SER A 44 10.75 8.08 -12.48
N GLY A 45 9.77 7.47 -11.83
CA GLY A 45 8.61 8.17 -11.30
C GLY A 45 7.31 7.38 -11.41
N PRO A 46 6.22 7.88 -10.84
CA PRO A 46 4.94 7.19 -10.80
C PRO A 46 4.42 6.81 -12.20
N ARG A 47 3.50 5.84 -12.23
CA ARG A 47 2.85 5.41 -13.48
C ARG A 47 2.07 6.57 -14.10
N GLY A 48 2.04 6.62 -15.44
CA GLY A 48 1.22 7.59 -16.18
C GLY A 48 1.73 9.03 -16.20
N THR A 49 2.97 9.29 -15.74
CA THR A 49 3.61 10.61 -15.73
C THR A 49 4.33 11.00 -17.02
N GLY A 50 4.30 10.12 -18.06
CA GLY A 50 4.84 10.42 -19.37
C GLY A 50 6.21 9.83 -19.68
N LYS A 51 6.81 8.97 -18.84
CA LYS A 51 8.15 8.36 -19.05
C LYS A 51 8.34 7.76 -20.44
N THR A 52 7.50 6.80 -20.82
CA THR A 52 7.58 6.11 -22.11
C THR A 52 7.25 7.04 -23.28
N SER A 53 6.36 8.04 -23.09
CA SER A 53 6.08 9.07 -24.11
C SER A 53 7.29 9.94 -24.36
N THR A 54 7.95 10.41 -23.29
CA THR A 54 9.18 11.20 -23.39
C THR A 54 10.31 10.42 -24.06
N ALA A 55 10.45 9.12 -23.74
CA ALA A 55 11.42 8.24 -24.41
C ALA A 55 11.20 8.19 -25.92
N ARG A 56 9.95 8.07 -26.37
CA ARG A 56 9.61 8.09 -27.80
C ARG A 56 9.83 9.46 -28.45
N ILE A 57 9.55 10.55 -27.74
CA ILE A 57 9.83 11.90 -28.23
C ILE A 57 11.34 12.10 -28.38
N LEU A 58 12.15 11.68 -27.41
CA LEU A 58 13.61 11.73 -27.53
C LEU A 58 14.09 10.91 -28.73
N ALA A 59 13.60 9.69 -28.91
CA ALA A 59 13.92 8.86 -30.06
C ALA A 59 13.55 9.52 -31.40
N LYS A 60 12.40 10.23 -31.45
CA LYS A 60 12.01 11.01 -32.64
C LYS A 60 12.96 12.17 -32.93
N VAL A 61 13.32 12.95 -31.89
CA VAL A 61 14.22 14.10 -32.09
C VAL A 61 15.58 13.65 -32.59
N LEU A 62 16.14 12.57 -32.00
CA LEU A 62 17.45 12.01 -32.39
C LEU A 62 17.48 11.47 -33.83
N ASN A 63 16.33 11.05 -34.38
CA ASN A 63 16.20 10.46 -35.70
C ASN A 63 15.41 11.34 -36.68
N CYS A 64 15.00 12.53 -36.27
CA CYS A 64 14.24 13.45 -37.10
C CYS A 64 15.12 13.99 -38.26
N GLU A 65 14.55 14.08 -39.44
CA GLU A 65 15.26 14.62 -40.63
C GLU A 65 15.46 16.13 -40.52
N GLU A 66 14.51 16.83 -39.87
CA GLU A 66 14.51 18.28 -39.69
C GLU A 66 14.07 18.65 -38.27
N PRO A 67 14.91 18.42 -37.27
CA PRO A 67 14.59 18.83 -35.90
C PRO A 67 14.71 20.35 -35.77
N GLU A 68 13.74 20.99 -35.11
CA GLU A 68 13.74 22.42 -34.87
C GLU A 68 13.77 22.72 -33.38
N ASN A 69 14.78 23.46 -32.90
CA ASN A 69 14.92 23.84 -31.49
C ASN A 69 14.84 22.65 -30.49
N GLY A 70 15.32 21.47 -30.89
CA GLY A 70 15.26 20.27 -30.05
C GLY A 70 13.88 19.61 -30.03
N GLU A 71 12.99 19.95 -30.95
CA GLU A 71 11.70 19.32 -31.20
C GLU A 71 11.69 18.50 -32.48
N PRO A 72 10.95 17.37 -32.53
CA PRO A 72 10.78 16.62 -33.78
C PRO A 72 9.81 17.34 -34.72
N CYS A 73 10.03 17.28 -36.04
CA CYS A 73 9.09 17.87 -36.99
C CYS A 73 7.70 17.19 -37.00
N GLY A 74 7.61 15.90 -36.58
CA GLY A 74 6.37 15.11 -36.47
C GLY A 74 5.82 14.57 -37.79
N ILE A 75 6.37 14.99 -38.96
CA ILE A 75 5.84 14.66 -40.28
C ILE A 75 6.79 13.84 -41.16
N CYS A 76 8.10 13.86 -40.93
CA CYS A 76 9.05 13.07 -41.71
C CYS A 76 8.84 11.57 -41.54
N ASN A 77 9.41 10.78 -42.44
CA ASN A 77 9.25 9.32 -42.45
C ASN A 77 9.69 8.68 -41.11
N SER A 78 10.78 9.17 -40.51
CA SER A 78 11.27 8.69 -39.24
C SER A 78 10.27 8.97 -38.08
N CYS A 79 9.77 10.21 -37.99
CA CYS A 79 8.78 10.58 -36.99
C CYS A 79 7.49 9.76 -37.14
N ALA A 80 6.98 9.59 -38.33
CA ALA A 80 5.77 8.81 -38.61
C ALA A 80 5.95 7.32 -38.31
N ALA A 81 7.12 6.74 -38.61
CA ALA A 81 7.44 5.35 -38.32
C ALA A 81 7.52 5.09 -36.81
N ILE A 82 8.11 6.02 -36.03
CA ILE A 82 8.19 5.92 -34.56
C ILE A 82 6.80 6.06 -33.91
N ASP A 83 5.98 7.01 -34.40
CA ASP A 83 4.62 7.20 -33.87
C ASP A 83 3.71 5.98 -34.13
N SER A 84 3.88 5.32 -35.30
CA SER A 84 3.15 4.08 -35.61
C SER A 84 3.73 2.82 -34.96
N GLY A 85 4.90 2.90 -34.31
CA GLY A 85 5.59 1.77 -33.70
C GLY A 85 6.27 0.82 -34.70
N ASN A 86 6.47 1.25 -35.92
CA ASN A 86 7.05 0.45 -37.03
C ASN A 86 8.49 0.88 -37.38
N SER A 87 9.16 1.62 -36.50
CA SER A 87 10.54 2.04 -36.72
C SER A 87 11.53 0.91 -36.43
N TYR A 88 12.46 0.71 -37.36
CA TYR A 88 13.60 -0.19 -37.14
C TYR A 88 14.69 0.42 -36.24
N ASP A 89 14.69 1.74 -36.08
CA ASP A 89 15.68 2.47 -35.29
C ASP A 89 15.27 2.62 -33.83
N VAL A 90 14.00 2.28 -33.47
CA VAL A 90 13.49 2.35 -32.10
C VAL A 90 12.88 1.01 -31.72
N LEU A 91 13.47 0.37 -30.70
CA LEU A 91 12.97 -0.86 -30.13
C LEU A 91 12.45 -0.61 -28.72
N GLU A 92 11.17 -0.88 -28.49
CA GLU A 92 10.52 -0.78 -27.18
C GLU A 92 10.29 -2.19 -26.63
N LEU A 93 10.76 -2.44 -25.41
CA LEU A 93 10.63 -3.70 -24.70
C LEU A 93 10.10 -3.45 -23.31
N ASP A 94 9.01 -4.13 -22.96
CA ASP A 94 8.48 -4.16 -21.59
C ASP A 94 9.17 -5.27 -20.81
N ALA A 95 9.98 -4.90 -19.80
CA ALA A 95 10.71 -5.83 -18.98
C ALA A 95 9.81 -6.67 -18.06
N ALA A 96 8.56 -6.26 -17.81
CA ALA A 96 7.62 -7.09 -17.05
C ALA A 96 7.23 -8.35 -17.84
N SER A 97 7.08 -8.23 -19.17
CA SER A 97 6.75 -9.35 -20.06
C SER A 97 7.99 -10.06 -20.60
N ASN A 98 9.16 -9.39 -20.65
CA ASN A 98 10.40 -9.85 -21.27
C ASN A 98 11.59 -9.73 -20.30
N ASN A 99 11.51 -10.34 -19.12
CA ASN A 99 12.51 -10.23 -18.05
C ASN A 99 13.72 -11.17 -18.20
N GLY A 100 13.70 -12.06 -19.20
CA GLY A 100 14.71 -13.09 -19.42
C GLY A 100 16.02 -12.53 -19.99
N VAL A 101 17.12 -13.23 -19.70
CA VAL A 101 18.44 -12.88 -20.23
C VAL A 101 18.54 -13.00 -21.75
N GLU A 102 17.76 -13.89 -22.37
CA GLU A 102 17.74 -14.09 -23.81
C GLU A 102 17.19 -12.87 -24.55
N SER A 103 16.06 -12.32 -24.05
CA SER A 103 15.48 -11.10 -24.62
C SER A 103 16.45 -9.92 -24.62
N ILE A 104 17.24 -9.79 -23.55
CA ILE A 104 18.25 -8.72 -23.44
C ILE A 104 19.45 -9.01 -24.34
N ARG A 105 19.89 -10.28 -24.50
CA ARG A 105 20.95 -10.64 -25.45
C ARG A 105 20.56 -10.35 -26.89
N ASP A 106 19.36 -10.73 -27.30
CA ASP A 106 18.83 -10.41 -28.62
C ASP A 106 18.78 -8.89 -28.88
N LEU A 107 18.43 -8.11 -27.86
CA LEU A 107 18.44 -6.66 -27.91
C LEU A 107 19.87 -6.12 -28.10
N ILE A 108 20.84 -6.65 -27.37
CA ILE A 108 22.26 -6.27 -27.47
C ILE A 108 22.83 -6.65 -28.84
N GLU A 109 22.54 -7.83 -29.37
CA GLU A 109 22.97 -8.25 -30.71
C GLU A 109 22.41 -7.30 -31.79
N ARG A 110 21.14 -6.92 -31.66
CA ARG A 110 20.53 -5.93 -32.55
C ARG A 110 21.17 -4.55 -32.40
N SER A 111 21.75 -4.19 -31.27
CA SER A 111 22.39 -2.89 -31.09
C SER A 111 23.66 -2.73 -31.94
N SER A 112 24.33 -3.82 -32.26
CA SER A 112 25.51 -3.83 -33.14
C SER A 112 25.18 -3.58 -34.63
N LEU A 113 23.91 -3.77 -35.04
CA LEU A 113 23.43 -3.55 -36.41
C LEU A 113 23.04 -2.08 -36.52
N GLY A 114 23.97 -1.17 -36.73
CA GLY A 114 23.72 0.26 -36.88
C GLY A 114 23.37 0.68 -38.31
N ASN A 115 22.59 1.76 -38.46
CA ASN A 115 22.39 2.46 -39.73
C ASN A 115 23.23 3.74 -39.68
N PRO A 116 24.18 3.95 -40.61
CA PRO A 116 25.03 5.13 -40.58
C PRO A 116 24.23 6.43 -40.54
N GLY A 117 24.54 7.32 -39.59
CA GLY A 117 23.92 8.63 -39.48
C GLY A 117 22.60 8.68 -38.72
N ARG A 118 22.15 7.56 -38.10
CA ARG A 118 20.94 7.49 -37.25
C ARG A 118 21.24 6.89 -35.92
N HIS A 119 20.50 7.34 -34.89
CA HIS A 119 20.57 6.77 -33.55
C HIS A 119 19.68 5.52 -33.43
N ARG A 120 20.18 4.47 -32.84
CA ARG A 120 19.39 3.32 -32.43
C ARG A 120 18.97 3.46 -30.98
N VAL A 121 17.67 3.62 -30.75
CA VAL A 121 17.15 3.89 -29.41
C VAL A 121 16.44 2.65 -28.87
N PHE A 122 16.89 2.20 -27.71
CA PHE A 122 16.28 1.10 -26.98
C PHE A 122 15.52 1.63 -25.77
N ILE A 123 14.20 1.45 -25.75
CA ILE A 123 13.33 1.84 -24.66
C ILE A 123 12.98 0.58 -23.87
N LEU A 124 13.47 0.47 -22.64
CA LEU A 124 13.14 -0.62 -21.73
C LEU A 124 12.20 -0.07 -20.66
N ASP A 125 10.94 -0.46 -20.70
CA ASP A 125 9.95 -0.07 -19.70
C ASP A 125 9.96 -1.06 -18.53
N GLU A 126 9.67 -0.58 -17.32
CA GLU A 126 9.70 -1.30 -16.04
C GLU A 126 10.99 -2.09 -15.81
N VAL A 127 12.15 -1.46 -16.07
CA VAL A 127 13.48 -2.11 -16.01
C VAL A 127 13.77 -2.80 -14.67
N HIS A 128 13.12 -2.40 -13.58
CA HIS A 128 13.24 -3.04 -12.28
C HIS A 128 12.70 -4.48 -12.22
N MET A 129 11.97 -4.92 -13.26
CA MET A 129 11.45 -6.28 -13.39
C MET A 129 12.42 -7.24 -14.08
N LEU A 130 13.57 -6.76 -14.57
CA LEU A 130 14.61 -7.61 -15.18
C LEU A 130 15.14 -8.62 -14.16
N SER A 131 15.41 -9.84 -14.64
CA SER A 131 16.13 -10.83 -13.84
C SER A 131 17.59 -10.40 -13.63
N LYS A 132 18.22 -10.81 -12.53
CA LYS A 132 19.62 -10.49 -12.26
C LYS A 132 20.57 -10.86 -13.40
N PRO A 133 20.44 -12.02 -14.10
CA PRO A 133 21.24 -12.33 -15.26
C PRO A 133 21.02 -11.39 -16.46
N ALA A 134 19.77 -10.92 -16.66
CA ALA A 134 19.43 -9.95 -17.70
C ALA A 134 20.04 -8.58 -17.40
N GLU A 135 19.96 -8.13 -16.15
CA GLU A 135 20.63 -6.93 -15.66
C GLU A 135 22.13 -6.97 -15.91
N ALA A 136 22.79 -8.07 -15.53
CA ALA A 136 24.24 -8.25 -15.73
C ALA A 136 24.62 -8.22 -17.21
N ALA A 137 23.80 -8.77 -18.11
CA ALA A 137 24.03 -8.70 -19.55
C ALA A 137 23.94 -7.27 -20.08
N LEU A 138 22.96 -6.48 -19.60
CA LEU A 138 22.75 -5.09 -19.99
C LEU A 138 23.91 -4.19 -19.51
N LEU A 139 24.46 -4.43 -18.32
CA LEU A 139 25.54 -3.62 -17.74
C LEU A 139 26.76 -3.51 -18.64
N LYS A 140 27.17 -4.59 -19.30
CA LYS A 140 28.33 -4.58 -20.20
C LYS A 140 28.14 -3.58 -21.34
N THR A 141 26.94 -3.48 -21.90
CA THR A 141 26.62 -2.56 -22.99
C THR A 141 26.43 -1.11 -22.49
N LEU A 142 26.00 -0.93 -21.24
CA LEU A 142 25.91 0.39 -20.61
C LEU A 142 27.29 0.96 -20.22
N GLU A 143 28.29 0.09 -20.00
CA GLU A 143 29.67 0.52 -19.71
C GLU A 143 30.39 1.01 -20.99
N GLU A 144 30.20 0.30 -22.08
CA GLU A 144 30.83 0.60 -23.39
C GLU A 144 29.78 0.65 -24.49
N PRO A 145 28.88 1.65 -24.47
CA PRO A 145 27.82 1.76 -25.48
C PRO A 145 28.43 2.17 -26.83
N LEU A 146 27.85 1.65 -27.90
CA LEU A 146 28.20 2.05 -29.24
C LEU A 146 27.79 3.52 -29.49
N PRO A 147 28.54 4.33 -30.26
CA PRO A 147 28.29 5.76 -30.43
C PRO A 147 26.90 6.12 -30.95
N HIS A 148 26.28 5.22 -31.73
CA HIS A 148 24.95 5.41 -32.33
C HIS A 148 23.82 4.83 -31.48
N VAL A 149 24.10 4.26 -30.30
CA VAL A 149 23.12 3.59 -29.45
C VAL A 149 22.75 4.47 -28.26
N VAL A 150 21.46 4.61 -28.02
CA VAL A 150 20.91 5.31 -26.86
C VAL A 150 19.94 4.38 -26.12
N PHE A 151 20.19 4.16 -24.83
CA PHE A 151 19.29 3.43 -23.95
C PHE A 151 18.42 4.38 -23.14
N VAL A 152 17.12 4.12 -23.11
CA VAL A 152 16.17 4.82 -22.23
C VAL A 152 15.49 3.78 -21.35
N LEU A 153 15.93 3.70 -20.10
CA LEU A 153 15.41 2.80 -19.09
C LEU A 153 14.31 3.52 -18.32
N ALA A 154 13.11 2.97 -18.27
CA ALA A 154 12.00 3.53 -17.52
C ALA A 154 11.65 2.63 -16.33
N THR A 155 11.29 3.22 -15.20
CA THR A 155 10.89 2.50 -13.99
C THR A 155 9.89 3.27 -13.15
N THR A 156 8.96 2.55 -12.53
CA THR A 156 8.09 3.09 -11.48
C THR A 156 8.72 2.98 -10.10
N ASP A 157 9.72 2.10 -9.92
CA ASP A 157 10.40 1.88 -8.65
C ASP A 157 11.93 2.00 -8.79
N PRO A 158 12.49 3.21 -8.65
CA PRO A 158 13.93 3.41 -8.80
C PRO A 158 14.76 2.75 -7.71
N GLN A 159 14.15 2.37 -6.56
CA GLN A 159 14.87 1.73 -5.46
C GLN A 159 15.17 0.26 -5.78
N LYS A 160 14.36 -0.39 -6.61
CA LYS A 160 14.59 -1.76 -7.07
C LYS A 160 15.60 -1.88 -8.21
N VAL A 161 15.92 -0.77 -8.89
CA VAL A 161 16.97 -0.74 -9.92
C VAL A 161 18.34 -0.78 -9.24
N SER A 162 19.23 -1.67 -9.71
CA SER A 162 20.56 -1.81 -9.14
C SER A 162 21.36 -0.50 -9.18
N GLU A 163 22.19 -0.29 -8.18
CA GLU A 163 23.07 0.89 -8.11
C GLU A 163 24.04 0.95 -9.29
N THR A 164 24.44 -0.21 -9.79
CA THR A 164 25.32 -0.35 -10.96
C THR A 164 24.70 0.21 -12.24
N ILE A 165 23.41 0.03 -12.48
CA ILE A 165 22.68 0.66 -13.59
C ILE A 165 22.51 2.15 -13.33
N ARG A 166 22.08 2.53 -12.10
CA ARG A 166 21.86 3.94 -11.76
C ARG A 166 23.11 4.81 -11.92
N SER A 167 24.28 4.28 -11.57
CA SER A 167 25.57 5.01 -11.68
C SER A 167 26.03 5.22 -13.13
N ARG A 168 25.49 4.46 -14.11
CA ARG A 168 25.85 4.53 -15.53
C ARG A 168 24.80 5.23 -16.39
N THR A 169 23.76 5.75 -15.78
CA THR A 169 22.62 6.38 -16.48
C THR A 169 22.41 7.80 -15.99
N GLN A 170 21.99 8.68 -16.89
CA GLN A 170 21.50 10.00 -16.53
C GLN A 170 20.09 9.88 -15.95
N HIS A 171 19.97 10.11 -14.65
CA HIS A 171 18.71 9.93 -13.95
C HIS A 171 17.83 11.18 -14.08
N LEU A 172 16.65 11.03 -14.68
CA LEU A 172 15.62 12.04 -14.81
C LEU A 172 14.36 11.56 -14.09
N GLN A 173 13.93 12.35 -13.10
CA GLN A 173 12.78 12.01 -12.25
C GLN A 173 11.53 12.70 -12.76
N PHE A 174 10.46 11.93 -12.95
CA PHE A 174 9.13 12.40 -13.33
C PHE A 174 8.24 12.51 -12.09
N HIS A 175 7.43 13.56 -12.05
CA HIS A 175 6.52 13.83 -10.94
C HIS A 175 5.07 13.67 -11.38
N LEU A 176 4.18 13.44 -10.42
CA LEU A 176 2.74 13.55 -10.66
C LEU A 176 2.41 15.00 -11.08
N LEU A 177 1.42 15.14 -11.94
CA LEU A 177 1.00 16.45 -12.40
C LEU A 177 0.23 17.18 -11.29
N PRO A 178 0.44 18.49 -11.13
CA PRO A 178 -0.44 19.33 -10.34
C PRO A 178 -1.89 19.23 -10.84
N ILE A 179 -2.85 19.33 -9.95
CA ILE A 179 -4.28 19.23 -10.30
C ILE A 179 -4.67 20.29 -11.32
N SER A 180 -4.14 21.50 -11.22
CA SER A 180 -4.38 22.60 -12.16
C SER A 180 -3.98 22.27 -13.60
N ASP A 181 -2.82 21.64 -13.78
CA ASP A 181 -2.32 21.25 -15.11
C ASP A 181 -3.13 20.10 -15.67
N LEU A 182 -3.48 19.15 -14.81
CA LEU A 182 -4.29 17.99 -15.16
C LEU A 182 -5.71 18.41 -15.55
N GLU A 183 -6.33 19.33 -14.80
CA GLU A 183 -7.64 19.89 -15.09
C GLU A 183 -7.63 20.63 -16.45
N SER A 184 -6.64 21.46 -16.68
CA SER A 184 -6.47 22.16 -17.95
C SER A 184 -6.36 21.17 -19.11
N HIS A 185 -5.67 20.04 -18.92
CA HIS A 185 -5.54 18.99 -19.91
C HIS A 185 -6.87 18.24 -20.13
N VAL A 186 -7.57 17.87 -19.08
CA VAL A 186 -8.88 17.20 -19.15
C VAL A 186 -9.90 18.08 -19.87
N ARG A 187 -9.98 19.37 -19.54
CA ARG A 187 -10.88 20.32 -20.22
C ARG A 187 -10.54 20.48 -21.70
N TYR A 188 -9.24 20.51 -22.04
CA TYR A 188 -8.80 20.49 -23.43
C TYR A 188 -9.30 19.24 -24.18
N VAL A 189 -9.10 18.05 -23.58
CA VAL A 189 -9.52 16.76 -24.17
C VAL A 189 -11.05 16.68 -24.33
N ILE A 190 -11.82 17.11 -23.33
CA ILE A 190 -13.28 17.15 -23.39
C ILE A 190 -13.76 18.00 -24.56
N LYS A 191 -13.14 19.18 -24.73
CA LYS A 191 -13.49 20.10 -25.82
C LYS A 191 -13.11 19.54 -27.21
N ASP A 192 -11.89 19.01 -27.36
CA ASP A 192 -11.38 18.49 -28.63
C ASP A 192 -12.10 17.20 -29.06
N ALA A 193 -12.39 16.30 -28.12
CA ALA A 193 -13.11 15.06 -28.37
C ALA A 193 -14.65 15.25 -28.38
N ASN A 194 -15.15 16.47 -28.11
CA ASN A 194 -16.58 16.80 -28.02
C ASN A 194 -17.34 15.88 -27.07
N LEU A 195 -16.78 15.64 -25.87
CA LEU A 195 -17.38 14.81 -24.84
C LEU A 195 -18.40 15.61 -24.03
N LYS A 196 -19.48 14.95 -23.61
CA LYS A 196 -20.46 15.52 -22.69
C LYS A 196 -20.15 14.99 -21.30
N VAL A 197 -19.60 15.82 -20.43
CA VAL A 197 -19.19 15.47 -19.08
C VAL A 197 -19.58 16.61 -18.14
N SER A 198 -20.23 16.29 -17.03
CA SER A 198 -20.62 17.27 -16.00
C SER A 198 -19.40 17.79 -15.24
N GLU A 199 -19.54 18.94 -14.59
CA GLU A 199 -18.45 19.52 -13.79
C GLU A 199 -18.06 18.60 -12.61
N ASP A 200 -19.06 18.01 -11.96
CA ASP A 200 -18.83 17.05 -10.87
C ASP A 200 -18.09 15.81 -11.35
N ALA A 201 -18.40 15.34 -12.56
CA ALA A 201 -17.70 14.22 -13.16
C ALA A 201 -16.25 14.57 -13.54
N ILE A 202 -15.95 15.81 -13.96
CA ILE A 202 -14.58 16.28 -14.16
C ILE A 202 -13.80 16.21 -12.83
N GLN A 203 -14.37 16.71 -11.75
CA GLN A 203 -13.73 16.66 -10.42
C GLN A 203 -13.48 15.22 -9.97
N HIS A 204 -14.44 14.33 -10.19
CA HIS A 204 -14.28 12.91 -9.89
C HIS A 204 -13.13 12.28 -10.70
N VAL A 205 -13.06 12.55 -12.00
CA VAL A 205 -12.00 12.06 -12.88
C VAL A 205 -10.62 12.55 -12.44
N LEU A 206 -10.49 13.82 -12.07
CA LEU A 206 -9.25 14.40 -11.56
C LEU A 206 -8.82 13.75 -10.24
N HIS A 207 -9.77 13.52 -9.36
CA HIS A 207 -9.55 12.87 -8.08
C HIS A 207 -9.10 11.41 -8.26
N GLN A 208 -9.80 10.66 -9.11
CA GLN A 208 -9.47 9.26 -9.42
C GLN A 208 -8.11 9.11 -10.11
N GLY A 209 -7.73 10.07 -10.95
CA GLY A 209 -6.45 10.07 -11.65
C GLY A 209 -5.24 10.33 -10.77
N GLY A 210 -5.41 10.97 -9.60
CA GLY A 210 -4.37 11.16 -8.58
C GLY A 210 -3.07 11.78 -9.11
N GLY A 211 -3.13 12.67 -10.09
CA GLY A 211 -1.95 13.29 -10.73
C GLY A 211 -1.36 12.49 -11.91
N SER A 212 -1.89 11.32 -12.24
CA SER A 212 -1.49 10.52 -13.39
C SER A 212 -2.31 10.90 -14.62
N ALA A 213 -1.72 11.48 -15.65
CA ALA A 213 -2.42 11.85 -16.88
C ALA A 213 -3.07 10.64 -17.57
N ARG A 214 -2.41 9.48 -17.56
CA ARG A 214 -2.93 8.25 -18.17
C ARG A 214 -4.18 7.75 -17.46
N ASP A 215 -4.12 7.67 -16.12
CA ASP A 215 -5.21 7.12 -15.33
C ASP A 215 -6.40 8.09 -15.32
N THR A 216 -6.14 9.40 -15.31
CA THR A 216 -7.16 10.45 -15.48
C THR A 216 -7.88 10.35 -16.83
N LEU A 217 -7.15 10.20 -17.93
CA LEU A 217 -7.79 10.06 -19.25
C LEU A 217 -8.53 8.73 -19.40
N SER A 218 -8.07 7.67 -18.73
CA SER A 218 -8.80 6.39 -18.68
C SER A 218 -10.09 6.52 -17.88
N ALA A 219 -10.06 7.22 -16.75
CA ALA A 219 -11.26 7.52 -15.96
C ALA A 219 -12.24 8.41 -16.75
N LEU A 220 -11.73 9.43 -17.46
CA LEU A 220 -12.55 10.29 -18.33
C LEU A 220 -13.27 9.50 -19.42
N GLU A 221 -12.57 8.54 -20.02
CA GLU A 221 -13.15 7.67 -21.05
C GLU A 221 -14.30 6.82 -20.50
N LEU A 222 -14.13 6.25 -19.29
CA LEU A 222 -15.17 5.48 -18.61
C LEU A 222 -16.39 6.33 -18.26
N VAL A 223 -16.16 7.51 -17.69
CA VAL A 223 -17.24 8.46 -17.33
C VAL A 223 -17.98 8.93 -18.59
N ALA A 224 -17.27 9.28 -19.64
CA ALA A 224 -17.89 9.69 -20.92
C ALA A 224 -18.72 8.55 -21.54
N ALA A 225 -18.24 7.31 -21.48
CA ALA A 225 -18.98 6.13 -21.95
C ALA A 225 -20.24 5.83 -21.11
N ALA A 226 -20.20 6.16 -19.80
CA ALA A 226 -21.35 6.03 -18.89
C ALA A 226 -22.38 7.14 -19.03
N GLY A 227 -22.18 8.12 -19.92
CA GLY A 227 -23.12 9.23 -20.14
C GLY A 227 -22.69 10.57 -19.56
N GLY A 228 -21.50 10.65 -18.97
CA GLY A 228 -20.90 11.90 -18.49
C GLY A 228 -21.37 12.36 -17.11
N GLU A 229 -22.14 11.56 -16.41
CA GLU A 229 -22.60 11.80 -15.02
C GLU A 229 -21.98 10.75 -14.09
N VAL A 230 -21.72 11.12 -12.85
CA VAL A 230 -21.15 10.22 -11.85
C VAL A 230 -21.93 10.34 -10.53
N ASP A 231 -22.54 9.24 -10.12
CA ASP A 231 -23.22 9.14 -8.82
C ASP A 231 -22.26 8.86 -7.65
N ALA A 232 -20.97 8.67 -7.93
CA ALA A 232 -20.04 8.02 -6.98
C ALA A 232 -19.43 8.95 -5.92
N GLN A 233 -19.46 10.28 -6.10
CA GLN A 233 -18.82 11.20 -5.13
C GLN A 233 -19.58 11.31 -3.80
N GLN A 234 -20.86 10.99 -3.79
CA GLN A 234 -21.65 10.93 -2.56
C GLN A 234 -21.14 9.87 -1.57
N SER A 235 -20.59 8.76 -2.06
CA SER A 235 -20.21 7.64 -1.18
C SER A 235 -19.12 8.00 -0.16
N ALA A 236 -18.00 8.59 -0.57
CA ALA A 236 -16.90 8.91 0.37
C ALA A 236 -17.31 10.02 1.36
N THR A 237 -18.02 11.04 0.89
CA THR A 237 -18.58 12.11 1.72
C THR A 237 -19.59 11.56 2.73
N ASP A 238 -20.49 10.67 2.31
CA ASP A 238 -21.46 9.99 3.18
C ASP A 238 -20.76 9.17 4.27
N PHE A 239 -19.62 8.52 3.96
CA PHE A 239 -18.84 7.81 4.97
C PHE A 239 -18.23 8.74 6.01
N VAL A 240 -17.67 9.88 5.59
CA VAL A 240 -17.14 10.87 6.54
C VAL A 240 -18.25 11.43 7.41
N GLU A 241 -19.41 11.72 6.85
CA GLU A 241 -20.60 12.15 7.60
C GLU A 241 -21.11 11.07 8.56
N ALA A 242 -21.13 9.80 8.13
CA ALA A 242 -21.48 8.69 8.99
C ALA A 242 -20.51 8.55 10.19
N LEU A 243 -19.20 8.73 9.97
CA LEU A 243 -18.18 8.74 11.03
C LEU A 243 -18.38 9.93 12.00
N ILE A 244 -18.69 11.12 11.48
CA ILE A 244 -18.98 12.30 12.29
C ILE A 244 -20.17 12.03 13.21
N ASN A 245 -21.26 11.50 12.65
CA ASN A 245 -22.52 11.26 13.34
C ASN A 245 -22.53 9.95 14.14
N LYS A 246 -21.50 9.10 14.03
CA LYS A 246 -21.43 7.74 14.60
C LYS A 246 -22.61 6.86 14.14
N ASP A 247 -23.03 7.03 12.90
CA ASP A 247 -24.18 6.32 12.32
C ASP A 247 -23.73 5.10 11.50
N ALA A 248 -23.71 3.93 12.17
CA ALA A 248 -23.36 2.68 11.52
C ALA A 248 -24.36 2.27 10.40
N SER A 249 -25.64 2.66 10.53
CA SER A 249 -26.65 2.34 9.52
C SER A 249 -26.41 3.12 8.23
N LEU A 250 -26.09 4.41 8.34
CA LEU A 250 -25.72 5.25 7.20
C LEU A 250 -24.46 4.68 6.49
N ALA A 251 -23.42 4.33 7.25
CA ALA A 251 -22.19 3.77 6.70
C ALA A 251 -22.44 2.47 5.93
N LEU A 252 -23.14 1.52 6.54
CA LEU A 252 -23.44 0.23 5.90
C LEU A 252 -24.35 0.37 4.69
N SER A 253 -25.35 1.26 4.74
CA SER A 253 -26.24 1.53 3.59
C SER A 253 -25.49 2.20 2.44
N SER A 254 -24.56 3.12 2.72
CA SER A 254 -23.71 3.74 1.69
C SER A 254 -22.75 2.72 1.07
N THR A 255 -22.16 1.80 1.88
CA THR A 255 -21.36 0.67 1.37
C THR A 255 -22.20 -0.22 0.44
N ALA A 256 -23.39 -0.63 0.90
CA ALA A 256 -24.26 -1.49 0.11
C ALA A 256 -24.66 -0.83 -1.22
N ARG A 257 -24.99 0.45 -1.21
CA ARG A 257 -25.34 1.24 -2.40
C ARG A 257 -24.15 1.31 -3.37
N ALA A 258 -22.97 1.69 -2.88
CA ALA A 258 -21.78 1.76 -3.73
C ALA A 258 -21.46 0.42 -4.41
N ILE A 259 -21.51 -0.69 -3.68
CA ILE A 259 -21.28 -2.03 -4.22
C ILE A 259 -22.36 -2.45 -5.22
N GLN A 260 -23.63 -2.12 -4.99
CA GLN A 260 -24.71 -2.36 -5.94
C GLN A 260 -24.52 -1.60 -7.26
N HIS A 261 -23.87 -0.42 -7.23
CA HIS A 261 -23.49 0.34 -8.42
C HIS A 261 -22.15 -0.11 -9.02
N GLY A 262 -21.57 -1.22 -8.53
CA GLY A 262 -20.37 -1.84 -9.11
C GLY A 262 -19.04 -1.35 -8.53
N ALA A 263 -19.05 -0.60 -7.42
CA ALA A 263 -17.81 -0.22 -6.75
C ALA A 263 -17.12 -1.44 -6.13
N ASP A 264 -15.82 -1.58 -6.35
CA ASP A 264 -15.00 -2.56 -5.66
C ASP A 264 -14.79 -2.15 -4.19
N PRO A 265 -15.02 -3.04 -3.20
CA PRO A 265 -14.90 -2.72 -1.78
C PRO A 265 -13.53 -2.17 -1.39
N ARG A 266 -12.46 -2.63 -2.02
CA ARG A 266 -11.10 -2.15 -1.76
C ARG A 266 -10.93 -0.71 -2.28
N SER A 267 -11.32 -0.45 -3.53
CA SER A 267 -11.26 0.89 -4.11
C SER A 267 -12.08 1.88 -3.29
N LEU A 268 -13.28 1.47 -2.84
CA LEU A 268 -14.11 2.27 -1.95
C LEU A 268 -13.41 2.59 -0.62
N THR A 269 -12.71 1.62 -0.04
CA THR A 269 -11.93 1.84 1.20
C THR A 269 -10.77 2.81 0.95
N GLU A 270 -10.06 2.69 -0.18
CA GLU A 270 -8.99 3.61 -0.59
C GLU A 270 -9.52 5.04 -0.75
N ASP A 271 -10.71 5.22 -1.32
CA ASP A 271 -11.35 6.53 -1.47
C ASP A 271 -11.75 7.14 -0.12
N VAL A 272 -12.30 6.35 0.80
CA VAL A 272 -12.62 6.80 2.17
C VAL A 272 -11.36 7.20 2.94
N VAL A 273 -10.27 6.42 2.87
CA VAL A 273 -8.98 6.77 3.48
C VAL A 273 -8.42 8.05 2.90
N ARG A 274 -8.57 8.27 1.59
CA ARG A 274 -8.16 9.50 0.93
C ARG A 274 -8.96 10.71 1.43
N ALA A 275 -10.29 10.61 1.52
CA ALA A 275 -11.14 11.67 2.07
C ALA A 275 -10.78 12.00 3.53
N LEU A 276 -10.51 11.00 4.35
CA LEU A 276 -10.04 11.19 5.72
C LEU A 276 -8.66 11.86 5.78
N ARG A 277 -7.75 11.53 4.86
CA ARG A 277 -6.44 12.20 4.76
C ARG A 277 -6.61 13.68 4.39
N GLU A 278 -7.53 14.01 3.53
CA GLU A 278 -7.84 15.41 3.19
C GLU A 278 -8.41 16.16 4.40
N CYS A 279 -9.30 15.55 5.17
CA CYS A 279 -9.77 16.08 6.46
C CYS A 279 -8.60 16.29 7.45
N PHE A 280 -7.68 15.31 7.54
CA PHE A 280 -6.50 15.40 8.40
C PHE A 280 -5.58 16.57 7.99
N LEU A 281 -5.26 16.68 6.70
CA LEU A 281 -4.44 17.79 6.18
C LEU A 281 -5.13 19.13 6.36
N SER A 282 -6.44 19.21 6.11
CA SER A 282 -7.22 20.44 6.31
C SER A 282 -7.21 20.92 7.77
N ALA A 283 -7.09 20.00 8.73
CA ALA A 283 -7.02 20.35 10.15
C ALA A 283 -5.61 20.80 10.61
N ILE A 284 -4.54 20.26 10.01
CA ILE A 284 -3.16 20.46 10.50
C ILE A 284 -2.35 21.38 9.59
N ALA A 285 -2.47 21.23 8.27
CA ALA A 285 -1.70 21.93 7.26
C ALA A 285 -2.59 22.28 6.04
N PRO A 286 -3.51 23.26 6.17
CA PRO A 286 -4.48 23.60 5.14
C PRO A 286 -3.84 23.98 3.79
N GLU A 287 -2.62 24.48 3.82
CA GLU A 287 -1.82 24.87 2.65
C GLU A 287 -1.42 23.65 1.78
N LEU A 288 -1.43 22.44 2.34
CA LEU A 288 -1.12 21.22 1.61
C LEU A 288 -2.35 20.58 0.94
N VAL A 289 -3.54 21.11 1.20
CA VAL A 289 -4.78 20.59 0.62
C VAL A 289 -4.92 21.08 -0.81
N GLN A 290 -4.86 20.14 -1.75
CA GLN A 290 -4.98 20.40 -3.20
C GLN A 290 -6.39 20.06 -3.69
N LEU A 291 -7.38 20.83 -3.24
CA LEU A 291 -8.78 20.68 -3.62
C LEU A 291 -9.33 21.99 -4.22
N PRO A 292 -10.33 21.92 -5.10
CA PRO A 292 -11.08 23.09 -5.54
C PRO A 292 -11.72 23.83 -4.36
N ASP A 293 -11.93 25.13 -4.50
CA ASP A 293 -12.35 26.00 -3.38
C ASP A 293 -13.66 25.52 -2.71
N GLY A 294 -14.66 25.11 -3.48
CA GLY A 294 -15.94 24.63 -2.93
C GLY A 294 -15.80 23.33 -2.12
N GLN A 295 -14.93 22.42 -2.52
CA GLN A 295 -14.66 21.18 -1.80
C GLN A 295 -13.79 21.42 -0.57
N ARG A 296 -12.88 22.41 -0.63
CA ARG A 296 -12.00 22.78 0.48
C ARG A 296 -12.80 23.23 1.70
N GLU A 297 -13.86 24.03 1.50
CA GLU A 297 -14.74 24.48 2.58
C GLU A 297 -15.49 23.31 3.23
N LEU A 298 -16.03 22.40 2.41
CA LEU A 298 -16.72 21.19 2.89
C LEU A 298 -15.80 20.31 3.74
N VAL A 299 -14.59 20.02 3.23
CA VAL A 299 -13.61 19.18 3.92
C VAL A 299 -13.13 19.86 5.21
N ALA A 300 -12.98 21.19 5.21
CA ALA A 300 -12.61 21.94 6.42
C ALA A 300 -13.70 21.88 7.49
N ASP A 301 -14.98 21.91 7.11
CA ASP A 301 -16.09 21.72 8.04
C ASP A 301 -16.13 20.29 8.60
N GLN A 302 -16.01 19.28 7.73
CA GLN A 302 -15.94 17.87 8.13
C GLN A 302 -14.76 17.61 9.08
N ALA A 303 -13.57 18.16 8.78
CA ALA A 303 -12.38 18.03 9.61
C ALA A 303 -12.58 18.60 11.03
N ARG A 304 -13.23 19.77 11.15
CA ARG A 304 -13.57 20.38 12.45
C ARG A 304 -14.55 19.52 13.25
N ARG A 305 -15.58 18.99 12.59
CA ARG A 305 -16.63 18.16 13.24
C ARG A 305 -16.14 16.78 13.63
N LEU A 306 -15.29 16.15 12.81
CA LEU A 306 -14.72 14.83 13.07
C LEU A 306 -13.64 14.88 14.17
N GLY A 307 -12.76 15.88 14.10
CA GLY A 307 -11.63 16.07 15.00
C GLY A 307 -10.44 15.16 14.67
N THR A 308 -9.22 15.71 14.86
CA THR A 308 -7.95 15.03 14.50
C THR A 308 -7.78 13.62 15.10
N PRO A 309 -8.08 13.37 16.40
CA PRO A 309 -7.86 12.04 16.99
C PRO A 309 -8.71 10.95 16.32
N ARG A 310 -9.96 11.26 16.00
CA ARG A 310 -10.88 10.32 15.34
C ARG A 310 -10.48 10.09 13.88
N THR A 311 -10.02 11.15 13.20
CA THR A 311 -9.53 11.05 11.82
C THR A 311 -8.31 10.13 11.74
N VAL A 312 -7.32 10.31 12.62
CA VAL A 312 -6.13 9.45 12.69
C VAL A 312 -6.53 7.99 12.96
N ARG A 313 -7.38 7.78 13.96
CA ARG A 313 -7.86 6.43 14.29
C ARG A 313 -8.59 5.75 13.13
N ALA A 314 -9.39 6.50 12.38
CA ALA A 314 -10.10 5.97 11.22
C ALA A 314 -9.13 5.60 10.09
N ILE A 315 -8.10 6.41 9.84
CA ILE A 315 -7.05 6.13 8.85
C ILE A 315 -6.26 4.88 9.25
N GLU A 316 -5.88 4.72 10.51
CA GLU A 316 -5.16 3.54 11.01
C GLU A 316 -5.98 2.25 10.80
N VAL A 317 -7.21 2.23 11.28
CA VAL A 317 -8.09 1.04 11.18
C VAL A 317 -8.36 0.66 9.72
N LEU A 318 -8.70 1.64 8.86
CA LEU A 318 -8.96 1.36 7.44
C LEU A 318 -7.67 1.00 6.69
N GLY A 319 -6.52 1.55 7.09
CA GLY A 319 -5.21 1.18 6.53
C GLY A 319 -4.84 -0.27 6.83
N GLU A 320 -5.08 -0.76 8.05
CA GLU A 320 -4.92 -2.18 8.41
C GLU A 320 -5.84 -3.06 7.57
N VAL A 321 -7.10 -2.67 7.44
CA VAL A 321 -8.10 -3.40 6.63
C VAL A 321 -7.70 -3.49 5.16
N LEU A 322 -7.13 -2.43 4.57
CA LEU A 322 -6.61 -2.45 3.20
C LEU A 322 -5.50 -3.48 2.99
N ILE A 323 -4.67 -3.71 4.00
CA ILE A 323 -3.63 -4.74 3.97
C ILE A 323 -4.27 -6.14 4.03
N GLU A 324 -5.24 -6.34 4.93
CA GLU A 324 -5.94 -7.60 5.10
C GLU A 324 -6.77 -7.97 3.85
N MET A 325 -7.39 -6.99 3.19
CA MET A 325 -8.19 -7.20 1.96
C MET A 325 -7.41 -7.85 0.81
N ARG A 326 -6.06 -7.77 0.81
CA ARG A 326 -5.23 -8.39 -0.25
C ARG A 326 -5.36 -9.90 -0.29
N HIS A 327 -5.64 -10.52 0.84
CA HIS A 327 -5.64 -11.98 1.00
C HIS A 327 -6.99 -12.50 1.50
N ALA A 328 -7.95 -11.61 1.74
CA ALA A 328 -9.27 -11.99 2.24
C ALA A 328 -10.17 -12.54 1.14
N PRO A 329 -10.94 -13.59 1.43
CA PRO A 329 -11.95 -14.13 0.50
C PRO A 329 -13.14 -13.18 0.32
N ASP A 330 -13.42 -12.32 1.30
CA ASP A 330 -14.51 -11.33 1.27
C ASP A 330 -14.02 -9.96 1.79
N ALA A 331 -13.64 -9.09 0.86
CA ALA A 331 -13.19 -7.73 1.13
C ALA A 331 -14.33 -6.84 1.66
N ARG A 332 -15.58 -7.10 1.25
CA ARG A 332 -16.76 -6.36 1.68
C ARG A 332 -17.01 -6.51 3.18
N LEU A 333 -16.97 -7.75 3.66
CA LEU A 333 -17.18 -8.05 5.08
C LEU A 333 -16.14 -7.33 5.96
N LEU A 334 -14.87 -7.30 5.54
CA LEU A 334 -13.83 -6.59 6.27
C LEU A 334 -14.10 -5.09 6.39
N LEU A 335 -14.55 -4.44 5.30
CA LEU A 335 -14.93 -3.04 5.32
C LEU A 335 -16.12 -2.80 6.28
N GLU A 336 -17.19 -3.58 6.16
CA GLU A 336 -18.37 -3.45 7.00
C GLU A 336 -18.05 -3.60 8.49
N VAL A 337 -17.22 -4.60 8.85
CA VAL A 337 -16.76 -4.81 10.23
C VAL A 337 -15.91 -3.63 10.73
N ALA A 338 -15.00 -3.10 9.90
CA ALA A 338 -14.18 -1.94 10.26
C ALA A 338 -15.02 -0.69 10.52
N LEU A 339 -16.00 -0.43 9.66
CA LEU A 339 -16.92 0.70 9.83
C LEU A 339 -17.71 0.59 11.14
N VAL A 340 -18.26 -0.57 11.43
CA VAL A 340 -18.96 -0.82 12.70
C VAL A 340 -18.02 -0.61 13.91
N LYS A 341 -16.78 -1.11 13.84
CA LYS A 341 -15.78 -0.90 14.91
C LYS A 341 -15.47 0.59 15.12
N LEU A 342 -15.31 1.37 14.04
CA LEU A 342 -15.03 2.80 14.12
C LEU A 342 -16.17 3.59 14.77
N MET A 343 -17.41 3.16 14.57
CA MET A 343 -18.60 3.83 15.09
C MET A 343 -19.00 3.35 16.49
N SER A 344 -18.71 2.09 16.83
CA SER A 344 -19.00 1.50 18.12
C SER A 344 -17.93 1.77 19.18
N SER A 345 -16.75 2.30 18.82
CA SER A 345 -15.71 2.62 19.79
C SER A 345 -16.20 3.73 20.74
N THR A 346 -16.77 3.29 21.81
CA THR A 346 -16.99 4.09 23.02
C THR A 346 -15.61 4.55 23.50
N GLU A 347 -15.51 5.76 23.97
CA GLU A 347 -14.30 6.43 24.49
C GLU A 347 -13.59 5.67 25.63
N ALA A 348 -14.03 4.44 25.92
CA ALA A 348 -13.53 3.60 27.02
C ALA A 348 -12.06 3.13 26.83
N ASN A 349 -11.51 3.18 25.62
CA ASN A 349 -10.09 2.87 25.36
C ASN A 349 -9.25 4.12 25.02
N ASP A 350 -9.83 5.30 25.06
CA ASP A 350 -9.08 6.54 24.91
C ASP A 350 -8.42 6.87 26.25
N LEU A 351 -7.13 6.57 26.35
CA LEU A 351 -6.31 6.95 27.52
C LEU A 351 -6.11 8.47 27.60
N GLY A 352 -6.46 9.21 26.56
CA GLY A 352 -6.33 10.66 26.49
C GLY A 352 -7.01 11.40 27.65
N PRO A 353 -8.30 11.13 27.97
CA PRO A 353 -8.95 11.73 29.15
C PRO A 353 -8.31 11.33 30.47
N ILE A 354 -7.76 10.12 30.56
CA ILE A 354 -7.05 9.63 31.77
C ILE A 354 -5.69 10.34 31.86
N ILE A 355 -4.94 10.45 30.78
CA ILE A 355 -3.66 11.18 30.71
C ILE A 355 -3.90 12.67 31.02
N ALA A 356 -4.88 13.32 30.39
CA ALA A 356 -5.22 14.71 30.66
C ALA A 356 -5.73 14.95 32.10
N ARG A 357 -6.28 13.92 32.75
CA ARG A 357 -6.65 13.98 34.19
C ARG A 357 -5.44 13.78 35.07
N LEU A 358 -4.49 12.92 34.69
CA LEU A 358 -3.21 12.75 35.39
C LEU A 358 -2.38 14.03 35.28
N GLU A 359 -2.24 14.62 34.11
CA GLU A 359 -1.53 15.90 33.89
C GLU A 359 -2.16 17.04 34.70
N ARG A 360 -3.50 17.09 34.79
CA ARG A 360 -4.19 18.06 35.67
C ARG A 360 -3.96 17.80 37.15
N LEU A 361 -3.80 16.53 37.59
CA LEU A 361 -3.50 16.19 38.96
C LEU A 361 -2.03 16.46 39.29
N GLU A 362 -1.12 16.23 38.33
CA GLU A 362 0.30 16.55 38.48
C GLU A 362 0.56 18.06 38.45
N SER A 363 -0.14 18.81 37.59
CA SER A 363 -0.04 20.27 37.54
C SER A 363 -0.74 20.98 38.70
N ALA A 364 -1.63 20.28 39.39
CA ALA A 364 -2.31 20.77 40.58
C ALA A 364 -1.46 20.70 41.86
N GLY A 365 -0.13 20.50 41.78
CA GLY A 365 0.85 20.57 42.88
C GLY A 365 0.38 20.06 44.25
N PRO A 366 1.23 19.71 45.17
CA PRO A 366 0.79 19.24 46.48
C PRO A 366 -0.04 20.34 47.15
N ARG A 367 -1.33 20.10 47.24
CA ARG A 367 -2.20 20.96 48.06
C ARG A 367 -1.65 20.95 49.47
N ASP A 368 -1.18 22.12 49.90
CA ASP A 368 -0.83 22.38 51.30
C ASP A 368 -2.00 21.94 52.15
N SER A 369 -1.87 20.79 52.78
CA SER A 369 -2.87 20.25 53.69
C SER A 369 -2.74 20.91 55.05
N SER A 370 -3.08 22.19 55.13
CA SER A 370 -3.47 22.82 56.37
C SER A 370 -4.93 22.47 56.67
N VAL A 371 -5.17 21.21 57.02
CA VAL A 371 -6.41 20.82 57.66
C VAL A 371 -6.38 21.41 59.07
N PRO A 372 -7.33 22.31 59.42
CA PRO A 372 -7.46 22.72 60.83
C PRO A 372 -7.81 21.49 61.66
N ALA A 373 -7.06 21.30 62.76
CA ALA A 373 -7.30 20.21 63.67
C ALA A 373 -8.78 20.17 64.13
N PRO A 374 -9.42 19.00 64.17
CA PRO A 374 -10.80 18.88 64.63
C PRO A 374 -10.92 19.33 66.08
N ARG A 375 -11.83 20.26 66.37
CA ARG A 375 -12.17 20.66 67.75
C ARG A 375 -12.63 19.45 68.51
N PRO A 376 -12.18 19.26 69.75
CA PRO A 376 -12.62 18.14 70.60
C PRO A 376 -14.13 18.25 70.82
N ALA A 377 -14.80 17.12 70.72
CA ALA A 377 -16.23 17.00 71.04
C ALA A 377 -16.51 17.30 72.53
N PRO A 378 -17.65 17.95 72.84
CA PRO A 378 -18.00 18.26 74.20
C PRO A 378 -18.23 16.98 75.02
N VAL A 379 -17.48 16.86 76.10
CA VAL A 379 -17.60 15.76 77.08
C VAL A 379 -18.58 16.18 78.12
N ASN A 380 -19.52 15.28 78.48
CA ASN A 380 -20.48 15.53 79.56
C ASN A 380 -19.75 15.52 80.90
N PRO A 381 -19.80 16.61 81.69
CA PRO A 381 -19.02 16.76 82.92
C PRO A 381 -19.45 15.83 84.05
N ALA A 382 -20.57 15.11 83.92
CA ALA A 382 -21.05 14.22 84.98
C ALA A 382 -20.68 12.74 84.84
N THR A 383 -20.27 12.26 83.65
CA THR A 383 -20.03 10.83 83.40
C THR A 383 -18.80 10.49 82.55
N GLY A 384 -18.06 11.47 82.02
CA GLY A 384 -16.83 11.24 81.26
C GLY A 384 -17.00 10.48 79.95
N LYS A 385 -18.21 10.31 79.39
CA LYS A 385 -18.47 9.57 78.15
C LYS A 385 -18.92 10.50 76.99
N VAL A 386 -18.36 10.24 75.84
CA VAL A 386 -18.69 10.96 74.54
C VAL A 386 -20.09 10.57 74.07
N GLN A 387 -20.99 11.52 73.87
CA GLN A 387 -22.31 11.29 73.30
C GLN A 387 -22.21 11.14 71.77
N VAL A 388 -22.57 9.96 71.27
CA VAL A 388 -22.83 9.70 69.84
C VAL A 388 -24.34 9.69 69.67
N GLY A 389 -24.85 10.73 69.05
CA GLY A 389 -26.27 10.87 68.77
C GLY A 389 -26.61 10.78 67.31
N GLY A 390 -27.62 9.97 66.98
CA GLY A 390 -28.52 10.24 65.92
C GLY A 390 -28.60 9.26 64.77
N LYS A 391 -29.59 8.41 64.81
CA LYS A 391 -30.05 7.41 63.81
C LYS A 391 -30.34 8.00 62.43
N ALA A 392 -29.93 7.26 61.39
CA ALA A 392 -30.63 7.26 60.11
C ALA A 392 -30.82 5.81 59.65
N LYS A 393 -32.00 5.52 59.11
CA LYS A 393 -32.62 4.22 58.88
C LYS A 393 -31.90 3.34 57.85
N THR A 394 -31.81 2.09 58.18
CA THR A 394 -31.50 0.92 57.36
C THR A 394 -32.52 0.61 56.28
N ALA A 395 -32.04 0.19 55.13
CA ALA A 395 -32.76 -0.74 54.26
C ALA A 395 -31.82 -1.92 53.96
N SER A 396 -32.27 -3.08 54.35
CA SER A 396 -31.62 -4.37 54.31
C SER A 396 -31.82 -5.08 52.97
N LEU A 397 -30.81 -5.81 52.49
CA LEU A 397 -30.98 -7.06 51.75
C LEU A 397 -29.69 -7.91 51.84
N PRO A 398 -29.71 -9.23 51.60
CA PRO A 398 -29.15 -10.17 52.55
C PRO A 398 -27.76 -10.70 52.17
N ARG A 399 -27.09 -11.18 53.19
CA ARG A 399 -25.82 -11.92 53.15
C ARG A 399 -26.06 -13.38 52.82
N ASP A 400 -25.09 -13.99 52.12
CA ASP A 400 -24.69 -15.36 52.38
C ASP A 400 -23.15 -15.49 52.37
N PRO A 401 -22.57 -16.32 53.25
CA PRO A 401 -21.22 -16.18 53.71
C PRO A 401 -20.27 -17.25 53.18
N SER A 402 -19.01 -16.93 53.07
CA SER A 402 -17.85 -17.75 53.46
C SER A 402 -16.64 -17.50 52.57
N ALA A 403 -15.63 -16.92 53.10
CA ALA A 403 -14.30 -17.39 53.38
C ALA A 403 -13.30 -16.24 53.57
N PRO A 404 -12.21 -16.45 54.29
CA PRO A 404 -11.50 -15.37 54.97
C PRO A 404 -10.40 -14.73 54.14
N VAL A 405 -10.19 -13.46 54.48
CA VAL A 405 -9.11 -12.60 53.99
C VAL A 405 -7.90 -12.80 54.89
N GLU A 406 -6.75 -13.07 54.30
CA GLU A 406 -5.45 -12.74 54.89
C GLU A 406 -4.59 -12.00 53.88
N ARG A 407 -4.16 -10.79 54.23
CA ARG A 407 -2.97 -10.15 53.68
C ARG A 407 -1.82 -10.44 54.62
N PRO A 408 -0.60 -10.58 54.06
CA PRO A 408 0.43 -9.67 54.53
C PRO A 408 1.29 -9.09 53.40
N ALA A 409 1.99 -8.04 53.82
CA ALA A 409 2.91 -7.22 53.04
C ALA A 409 4.29 -7.89 52.89
N GLY A 410 4.99 -7.48 51.83
CA GLY A 410 6.43 -7.29 51.89
C GLY A 410 7.29 -8.21 51.07
N ALA A 411 8.14 -7.55 50.23
CA ALA A 411 9.48 -7.95 49.80
C ALA A 411 9.64 -8.84 48.54
N THR A 412 10.13 -8.21 47.54
CA THR A 412 11.16 -8.60 46.57
C THR A 412 11.84 -9.95 46.83
N GLU A 413 11.70 -10.88 45.85
CA GLU A 413 12.83 -11.69 45.38
C GLU A 413 12.37 -12.60 44.23
N GLN A 414 13.15 -12.58 43.15
CA GLN A 414 13.01 -13.49 42.04
C GLN A 414 13.29 -14.92 42.48
N VAL A 415 12.29 -15.79 42.46
CA VAL A 415 12.51 -17.23 42.51
C VAL A 415 11.99 -17.85 41.25
N LYS A 416 12.91 -18.41 40.43
CA LYS A 416 12.62 -19.33 39.35
C LYS A 416 11.79 -20.49 39.92
N SER A 417 10.50 -20.49 39.64
CA SER A 417 9.64 -21.67 39.85
C SER A 417 10.02 -22.71 38.81
N ALA A 418 10.56 -23.83 39.23
CA ALA A 418 10.76 -25.01 38.37
C ALA A 418 9.37 -25.49 37.93
N ALA A 419 9.06 -25.24 36.66
CA ALA A 419 7.85 -25.77 36.02
C ALA A 419 7.97 -27.30 35.99
N GLN A 420 6.93 -28.01 36.40
CA GLN A 420 6.83 -29.45 36.19
C GLN A 420 6.87 -29.72 34.68
N PRO A 421 7.57 -30.78 34.20
CA PRO A 421 7.68 -31.07 32.77
C PRO A 421 6.28 -31.33 32.20
N ALA A 422 6.01 -30.73 31.04
CA ALA A 422 4.71 -30.87 30.35
C ALA A 422 4.43 -32.33 29.99
N THR A 423 3.17 -32.76 30.18
CA THR A 423 2.72 -34.11 29.75
C THR A 423 2.63 -34.17 28.23
N ASP A 424 2.67 -35.37 27.61
CA ASP A 424 2.69 -35.60 26.17
C ASP A 424 1.52 -34.90 25.46
N ALA A 425 0.31 -34.99 26.01
CA ALA A 425 -0.85 -34.28 25.48
C ALA A 425 -0.71 -32.73 25.53
N GLN A 426 0.05 -32.19 26.47
CA GLN A 426 0.26 -30.75 26.59
C GLN A 426 1.28 -30.23 25.59
N VAL A 427 2.24 -31.03 25.12
CA VAL A 427 3.28 -30.61 24.17
C VAL A 427 2.66 -30.19 22.82
N LEU A 428 1.69 -30.95 22.31
CA LEU A 428 0.96 -30.58 21.09
C LEU A 428 0.21 -29.24 21.23
N HIS A 429 -0.33 -28.96 22.41
CA HIS A 429 -1.00 -27.67 22.71
C HIS A 429 -0.04 -26.51 22.95
N LEU A 430 1.23 -26.80 23.26
CA LEU A 430 2.26 -25.77 23.40
C LEU A 430 2.74 -25.24 22.03
N TRP A 431 2.64 -26.02 20.96
CA TRP A 431 3.12 -25.61 19.62
C TRP A 431 2.58 -24.24 19.16
N PRO A 432 1.26 -23.95 19.18
CA PRO A 432 0.75 -22.63 18.80
C PRO A 432 1.28 -21.49 19.68
N THR A 433 1.49 -21.76 20.97
CA THR A 433 2.01 -20.78 21.93
C THR A 433 3.49 -20.46 21.67
N VAL A 434 4.30 -21.50 21.43
CA VAL A 434 5.70 -21.36 21.07
C VAL A 434 5.83 -20.62 19.72
N LEU A 435 5.00 -20.99 18.75
CA LEU A 435 4.94 -20.34 17.43
C LEU A 435 4.65 -18.84 17.53
N ALA A 436 3.72 -18.46 18.42
CA ALA A 436 3.40 -17.05 18.67
C ALA A 436 4.55 -16.28 19.34
N GLY A 437 5.40 -16.97 20.11
CA GLY A 437 6.55 -16.39 20.82
C GLY A 437 7.87 -16.38 20.05
N LEU A 438 7.95 -17.01 18.86
CA LEU A 438 9.19 -17.10 18.08
C LEU A 438 9.75 -15.73 17.71
N ARG A 439 11.05 -15.55 17.95
CA ARG A 439 11.83 -14.37 17.53
C ARG A 439 13.08 -14.81 16.76
N PRO A 440 13.48 -14.12 15.67
CA PRO A 440 12.86 -12.92 15.04
C PRO A 440 11.56 -13.24 14.28
N PRO A 441 10.78 -12.21 13.87
CA PRO A 441 9.48 -12.38 13.16
C PRO A 441 9.55 -13.27 11.90
N LEU A 442 10.71 -13.33 11.25
CA LEU A 442 10.95 -14.18 10.08
C LEU A 442 10.82 -15.67 10.39
N LEU A 443 11.30 -16.12 11.57
CA LEU A 443 11.15 -17.52 12.03
C LEU A 443 9.66 -17.86 12.22
N ARG A 444 8.90 -16.95 12.81
CA ARG A 444 7.46 -17.14 12.99
C ARG A 444 6.73 -17.28 11.65
N ALA A 445 7.05 -16.43 10.65
CA ALA A 445 6.48 -16.53 9.32
C ALA A 445 6.85 -17.85 8.63
N LEU A 446 8.09 -18.33 8.79
CA LEU A 446 8.58 -19.58 8.20
C LEU A 446 7.86 -20.79 8.80
N PHE A 447 7.71 -20.85 10.12
CA PHE A 447 7.09 -21.98 10.82
C PHE A 447 5.55 -21.91 10.90
N SER A 448 4.92 -20.80 10.53
CA SER A 448 3.46 -20.66 10.50
C SER A 448 2.77 -21.56 9.48
N ALA A 449 3.48 -21.95 8.41
CA ALA A 449 3.00 -22.88 7.39
C ALA A 449 3.21 -24.35 7.75
N VAL A 450 3.85 -24.65 8.90
CA VAL A 450 4.15 -26.01 9.36
C VAL A 450 3.15 -26.42 10.43
N SER A 451 2.50 -27.59 10.26
CA SER A 451 1.51 -28.13 11.20
C SER A 451 2.11 -29.23 12.07
N ALA A 452 1.78 -29.19 13.37
CA ALA A 452 2.09 -30.30 14.27
C ALA A 452 1.15 -31.49 13.98
N GLN A 453 1.74 -32.67 13.85
CA GLN A 453 0.99 -33.91 13.52
C GLN A 453 0.84 -34.77 14.77
N ASP A 454 1.94 -35.16 15.36
CA ASP A 454 1.98 -36.11 16.46
C ASP A 454 3.21 -35.85 17.35
N PHE A 455 3.18 -36.44 18.56
CA PHE A 455 4.27 -36.38 19.53
C PHE A 455 4.44 -37.76 20.19
N ASP A 456 5.60 -38.38 20.05
CA ASP A 456 5.90 -39.74 20.52
C ASP A 456 6.50 -39.83 21.93
N GLY A 457 6.46 -38.72 22.69
CA GLY A 457 7.06 -38.60 24.02
C GLY A 457 8.45 -37.97 24.03
N THR A 458 9.18 -37.98 22.92
CA THR A 458 10.52 -37.36 22.76
C THR A 458 10.62 -36.51 21.51
N THR A 459 9.88 -36.86 20.43
CA THR A 459 9.98 -36.21 19.12
C THR A 459 8.63 -35.61 18.75
N LEU A 460 8.64 -34.32 18.37
CA LEU A 460 7.50 -33.62 17.79
C LEU A 460 7.57 -33.74 16.26
N HIS A 461 6.62 -34.44 15.69
CA HIS A 461 6.51 -34.58 14.24
C HIS A 461 5.74 -33.42 13.64
N LEU A 462 6.42 -32.67 12.77
CA LEU A 462 5.88 -31.53 12.05
C LEU A 462 5.73 -31.86 10.56
N ARG A 463 4.80 -31.20 9.89
CA ARG A 463 4.55 -31.39 8.47
C ARG A 463 4.71 -30.08 7.69
N ALA A 464 5.64 -30.08 6.73
CA ALA A 464 5.86 -28.98 5.81
C ALA A 464 4.98 -29.10 4.55
N PRO A 465 4.53 -28.00 3.94
CA PRO A 465 3.64 -28.00 2.80
C PRO A 465 4.28 -28.50 1.50
N ASN A 466 5.61 -28.35 1.34
CA ASN A 466 6.37 -28.82 0.17
C ASN A 466 7.88 -28.96 0.49
N ALA A 467 8.64 -29.60 -0.43
CA ALA A 467 10.07 -29.86 -0.26
C ALA A 467 10.93 -28.58 -0.17
N ALA A 468 10.61 -27.54 -0.93
CA ALA A 468 11.34 -26.28 -0.88
C ALA A 468 11.14 -25.54 0.45
N HIS A 469 9.99 -25.72 1.10
CA HIS A 469 9.72 -25.19 2.43
C HIS A 469 10.45 -25.99 3.51
N LEU A 470 10.50 -27.34 3.36
CA LEU A 470 11.23 -28.22 4.26
C LEU A 470 12.72 -27.85 4.36
N GLU A 471 13.37 -27.59 3.22
CA GLU A 471 14.78 -27.19 3.17
C GLU A 471 15.07 -25.94 3.99
N LYS A 472 14.23 -24.90 3.82
CA LYS A 472 14.35 -23.63 4.56
C LYS A 472 14.06 -23.76 6.06
N VAL A 473 13.11 -24.63 6.43
CA VAL A 473 12.74 -24.87 7.83
C VAL A 473 13.83 -25.65 8.54
N ASN A 474 14.43 -26.66 7.87
CA ASN A 474 15.53 -27.44 8.43
C ASN A 474 16.77 -26.62 8.77
N GLU A 475 17.06 -25.54 8.01
CA GLU A 475 18.17 -24.63 8.34
C GLU A 475 18.00 -23.90 9.68
N LYS A 476 16.78 -23.82 10.20
CA LYS A 476 16.43 -23.04 11.39
C LYS A 476 15.76 -23.87 12.50
N VAL A 477 15.69 -25.19 12.34
CA VAL A 477 15.00 -26.09 13.27
C VAL A 477 15.62 -26.05 14.67
N ASP A 478 16.93 -25.97 14.77
CA ASP A 478 17.65 -25.97 16.05
C ASP A 478 17.23 -24.83 16.96
N SER A 479 17.07 -23.62 16.40
CA SER A 479 16.64 -22.43 17.16
C SER A 479 15.19 -22.56 17.68
N VAL A 480 14.33 -23.27 16.98
CA VAL A 480 12.93 -23.50 17.39
C VAL A 480 12.86 -24.65 18.41
N GLN A 481 13.68 -25.67 18.23
CA GLN A 481 13.81 -26.79 19.15
C GLN A 481 14.28 -26.33 20.54
N GLU A 482 15.23 -25.40 20.62
CA GLU A 482 15.67 -24.80 21.88
C GLU A 482 14.52 -24.06 22.60
N GLN A 483 13.76 -23.26 21.86
CA GLN A 483 12.62 -22.52 22.43
C GLN A 483 11.49 -23.46 22.87
N LEU A 484 11.21 -24.52 22.12
CA LEU A 484 10.23 -25.54 22.48
C LEU A 484 10.66 -26.33 23.71
N THR A 485 11.93 -26.74 23.79
CA THR A 485 12.54 -27.41 24.95
C THR A 485 12.44 -26.55 26.21
N ALA A 486 12.73 -25.25 26.09
CA ALA A 486 12.60 -24.30 27.19
C ALA A 486 11.15 -24.13 27.67
N ALA A 487 10.19 -24.11 26.75
CA ALA A 487 8.77 -23.99 27.06
C ALA A 487 8.17 -25.28 27.66
N ALA A 488 8.65 -26.45 27.23
CA ALA A 488 8.18 -27.74 27.71
C ALA A 488 8.85 -28.19 29.01
N GLY A 489 10.00 -27.62 29.37
CA GLY A 489 10.78 -27.99 30.57
C GLY A 489 11.46 -29.37 30.46
N ARG A 490 11.51 -29.98 29.27
CA ARG A 490 12.17 -31.26 28.95
C ARG A 490 12.74 -31.23 27.51
N PRO A 491 13.78 -32.03 27.22
CA PRO A 491 14.33 -32.08 25.88
C PRO A 491 13.33 -32.66 24.88
N ILE A 492 13.08 -31.92 23.80
CA ILE A 492 12.21 -32.32 22.70
C ILE A 492 13.00 -32.20 21.39
N THR A 493 12.94 -33.25 20.56
CA THR A 493 13.48 -33.24 19.21
C THR A 493 12.37 -32.88 18.23
N ILE A 494 12.69 -32.17 17.15
CA ILE A 494 11.74 -31.85 16.08
C ILE A 494 12.13 -32.63 14.83
N GLU A 495 11.18 -33.36 14.26
CA GLU A 495 11.31 -34.04 12.98
C GLU A 495 10.27 -33.47 12.00
N ILE A 496 10.71 -33.11 10.79
CA ILE A 496 9.84 -32.44 9.81
C ILE A 496 9.75 -33.30 8.54
N THR A 497 8.51 -33.63 8.16
CA THR A 497 8.21 -34.42 6.95
C THR A 497 7.46 -33.58 5.92
N VAL A 498 7.49 -34.00 4.65
CA VAL A 498 6.75 -33.34 3.56
C VAL A 498 5.40 -34.02 3.37
N SER A 499 4.36 -33.24 3.06
CA SER A 499 3.08 -33.77 2.59
C SER A 499 3.28 -34.39 1.20
N GLU A 500 3.21 -35.73 1.07
CA GLU A 500 3.08 -36.36 -0.23
C GLU A 500 1.71 -35.96 -0.84
N VAL A 501 1.75 -34.97 -1.71
CA VAL A 501 0.64 -34.73 -2.63
C VAL A 501 0.72 -35.81 -3.69
N ALA A 502 -0.20 -36.75 -3.70
CA ALA A 502 -0.36 -37.71 -4.76
C ALA A 502 -0.43 -36.96 -6.11
N GLU A 503 0.62 -37.08 -6.91
CA GLU A 503 0.61 -36.65 -8.31
C GLU A 503 -0.49 -37.45 -9.04
N ARG A 504 -1.60 -36.78 -9.27
CA ARG A 504 -2.58 -37.24 -10.27
C ARG A 504 -1.97 -37.00 -11.64
N THR A 505 -1.30 -38.00 -12.17
CA THR A 505 -0.93 -38.12 -13.58
C THR A 505 -2.20 -38.03 -14.43
N PRO A 506 -2.29 -37.04 -15.36
CA PRO A 506 -3.38 -37.06 -16.33
C PRO A 506 -3.09 -38.16 -17.35
N SER A 507 -3.90 -39.20 -17.37
CA SER A 507 -3.91 -40.21 -18.41
C SER A 507 -4.17 -39.55 -19.77
N ARG A 508 -3.17 -39.55 -20.63
CA ARG A 508 -3.29 -39.23 -22.05
C ARG A 508 -4.19 -40.29 -22.72
N GLY A 509 -5.45 -39.98 -22.86
CA GLY A 509 -6.33 -40.62 -23.84
C GLY A 509 -6.10 -39.99 -25.20
N SER A 510 -5.43 -40.68 -26.10
CA SER A 510 -5.33 -40.33 -27.52
C SER A 510 -6.68 -40.54 -28.22
N PRO A 511 -7.23 -39.55 -28.93
CA PRO A 511 -8.33 -39.83 -29.85
C PRO A 511 -7.74 -40.33 -31.16
N GLN A 512 -8.08 -41.56 -31.52
CA GLN A 512 -7.95 -42.11 -32.88
C GLN A 512 -8.83 -41.27 -33.84
N ILE A 513 -8.19 -40.64 -34.81
CA ILE A 513 -8.88 -40.03 -35.94
C ILE A 513 -9.15 -41.12 -36.95
N GLY A 514 -10.41 -41.54 -37.04
CA GLY A 514 -10.92 -42.39 -38.10
C GLY A 514 -10.88 -41.63 -39.43
N ARG A 515 -10.22 -42.22 -40.44
CA ARG A 515 -10.37 -41.89 -41.86
C ARG A 515 -11.76 -42.29 -42.29
N ALA A 516 -12.53 -41.36 -42.85
CA ALA A 516 -13.66 -41.66 -43.71
C ALA A 516 -13.34 -41.15 -45.11
N HIS A 517 -13.39 -42.05 -46.09
CA HIS A 517 -13.46 -41.79 -47.51
C HIS A 517 -14.84 -41.17 -47.87
N VAL A 518 -14.91 -40.12 -48.57
CA VAL A 518 -15.40 -39.86 -49.94
C VAL A 518 -15.11 -38.43 -50.27
#